data_c61c78776dfc8b35087b7c0026109d3a
#
_entry.id   c61c78776dfc8b35087b7c0026109d3a
#
_cell.length_a   1.000
_cell.length_b   1.000
_cell.length_c   1.000
_cell.angle_alpha   90.00
_cell.angle_beta   90.00
_cell.angle_gamma   90.00
#
_symmetry.space_group_name_H-M   'P 1'
#
loop_
_entity.id
_entity.type
_entity.pdbx_description
1 polymer ?
#
loop_
_entity_poly.entity_id
_entity_poly.type
_entity_poly.pdbx_seq_one_letter_code
_entity_poly.pdbx_strand_id
1 'polypeptide(L)'
;ERFAMLVSMESGCGGAALSKRIFGETVGIINDKFPHWFAKNFRRYNDRESELPVDQHQLLALIAPRPLYVASAHGDSWSDPRGEFLGTQGAEPVYALYGKKGLGVNAMPGLDTPVGATIGYHNRTGKHDVTAYDWAQFLNFVERSWPR
;
A
#
# COMPACT_ATOMS: atom_id res chain seq x y z
N GLU A 1 -16.62 -11.86 -7.89
CA GLU A 1 -15.41 -11.37 -7.21
C GLU A 1 -14.54 -12.54 -6.79
N ARG A 2 -13.23 -12.51 -7.11
CA ARG A 2 -12.33 -13.66 -6.86
C ARG A 2 -11.61 -13.58 -5.52
N PHE A 3 -11.40 -12.38 -5.00
CA PHE A 3 -10.62 -12.14 -3.79
C PHE A 3 -11.47 -11.43 -2.74
N ALA A 4 -11.53 -12.00 -1.54
CA ALA A 4 -12.32 -11.45 -0.43
C ALA A 4 -11.57 -10.34 0.33
N MET A 5 -10.23 -10.35 0.28
CA MET A 5 -9.34 -9.41 0.95
C MET A 5 -8.05 -9.26 0.14
N LEU A 6 -7.34 -8.17 0.33
CA LEU A 6 -6.02 -7.93 -0.24
C LEU A 6 -5.02 -7.55 0.85
N VAL A 7 -3.82 -8.15 0.78
CA VAL A 7 -2.65 -7.75 1.56
C VAL A 7 -1.58 -7.25 0.60
N SER A 8 -1.05 -6.06 0.84
CA SER A 8 0.08 -5.48 0.12
C SER A 8 1.24 -5.32 1.10
N MET A 9 2.33 -6.02 0.85
CA MET A 9 3.50 -6.06 1.73
C MET A 9 4.69 -5.46 1.02
N GLU A 10 5.24 -4.37 1.56
CA GLU A 10 6.46 -3.71 1.06
C GLU A 10 6.49 -3.60 -0.47
N SER A 11 5.37 -3.21 -1.06
CA SER A 11 5.13 -3.32 -2.50
C SER A 11 5.68 -2.14 -3.32
N GLY A 12 6.06 -1.05 -2.66
CA GLY A 12 6.77 0.07 -3.25
C GLY A 12 6.11 0.69 -4.48
N CYS A 13 6.94 1.06 -5.45
CA CYS A 13 6.53 1.64 -6.72
C CYS A 13 5.70 0.66 -7.54
N GLY A 14 4.56 1.11 -8.05
CA GLY A 14 3.60 0.25 -8.76
C GLY A 14 2.70 -0.57 -7.81
N GLY A 15 3.01 -0.58 -6.51
CA GLY A 15 2.22 -1.18 -5.44
C GLY A 15 1.45 -0.15 -4.62
N ALA A 16 1.72 -0.05 -3.32
CA ALA A 16 0.99 0.86 -2.42
C ALA A 16 1.61 2.26 -2.29
N ALA A 17 2.91 2.42 -2.60
CA ALA A 17 3.60 3.70 -2.46
C ALA A 17 3.21 4.68 -3.56
N LEU A 18 2.89 5.92 -3.17
CA LEU A 18 2.55 6.99 -4.11
C LEU A 18 3.73 7.29 -5.05
N SER A 19 3.57 7.03 -6.35
CA SER A 19 4.61 7.27 -7.36
C SER A 19 4.98 8.75 -7.48
N LYS A 20 4.00 9.66 -7.34
CA LYS A 20 4.23 11.11 -7.42
C LYS A 20 5.05 11.69 -6.26
N ARG A 21 5.38 10.90 -5.25
CA ARG A 21 6.33 11.30 -4.19
C ARG A 21 7.76 11.29 -4.67
N ILE A 22 8.08 10.51 -5.71
CA ILE A 22 9.45 10.39 -6.27
C ILE A 22 10.46 10.07 -5.13
N PHE A 23 10.19 9.00 -4.38
CA PHE A 23 11.03 8.55 -3.27
C PHE A 23 11.27 7.04 -3.35
N GLY A 24 12.47 6.60 -3.00
CA GLY A 24 12.85 5.18 -3.10
C GLY A 24 12.91 4.73 -4.56
N GLU A 25 12.19 3.66 -4.89
CA GLU A 25 12.06 3.19 -6.27
C GLU A 25 11.08 4.08 -7.04
N THR A 26 11.54 4.61 -8.20
CA THR A 26 10.74 5.47 -9.08
C THR A 26 10.21 4.70 -10.27
N VAL A 27 9.29 5.30 -11.03
CA VAL A 27 8.74 4.70 -12.26
C VAL A 27 9.84 4.39 -13.27
N GLY A 28 10.83 5.28 -13.43
CA GLY A 28 11.97 5.05 -14.30
C GLY A 28 12.79 3.83 -13.86
N ILE A 29 13.10 3.76 -12.58
CA ILE A 29 13.92 2.69 -12.01
C ILE A 29 13.23 1.32 -12.14
N ILE A 30 11.94 1.23 -11.78
CA ILE A 30 11.24 -0.07 -11.84
C ILE A 30 11.05 -0.55 -13.28
N ASN A 31 10.80 0.36 -14.22
CA ASN A 31 10.69 0.02 -15.63
C ASN A 31 12.01 -0.44 -16.27
N ASP A 32 13.14 0.10 -15.76
CA ASP A 32 14.48 -0.30 -16.22
C ASP A 32 14.88 -1.67 -15.65
N LYS A 33 14.69 -1.85 -14.33
CA LYS A 33 15.05 -3.12 -13.66
C LYS A 33 14.13 -4.28 -14.02
N PHE A 34 12.84 -4.00 -14.21
CA PHE A 34 11.80 -5.01 -14.45
C PHE A 34 10.96 -4.68 -15.69
N PRO A 35 11.57 -4.64 -16.89
CA PRO A 35 10.93 -4.14 -18.11
C PRO A 35 9.72 -4.96 -18.57
N HIS A 36 9.49 -6.12 -18.00
CA HIS A 36 8.39 -7.04 -18.30
C HIS A 36 7.21 -6.95 -17.32
N TRP A 37 7.34 -6.18 -16.22
CA TRP A 37 6.28 -6.08 -15.20
C TRP A 37 5.11 -5.21 -15.64
N PHE A 38 5.38 -4.19 -16.42
CA PHE A 38 4.39 -3.19 -16.80
C PHE A 38 4.16 -3.10 -18.31
N ALA A 39 3.02 -2.53 -18.68
CA ALA A 39 2.73 -2.23 -20.08
C ALA A 39 3.77 -1.26 -20.67
N LYS A 40 4.12 -1.46 -21.96
CA LYS A 40 5.12 -0.61 -22.65
C LYS A 40 4.82 0.89 -22.54
N ASN A 41 3.56 1.26 -22.53
CA ASN A 41 3.13 2.65 -22.43
C ASN A 41 3.45 3.28 -21.06
N PHE A 42 3.66 2.48 -20.00
CA PHE A 42 4.00 3.00 -18.68
C PHE A 42 5.38 3.69 -18.68
N ARG A 43 6.29 3.27 -19.57
CA ARG A 43 7.63 3.87 -19.72
C ARG A 43 7.61 5.35 -20.13
N ARG A 44 6.50 5.84 -20.69
CA ARG A 44 6.34 7.26 -21.02
C ARG A 44 6.35 8.16 -19.77
N TYR A 45 6.18 7.59 -18.60
CA TYR A 45 6.15 8.29 -17.33
C TYR A 45 7.47 8.16 -16.54
N ASN A 46 8.50 7.53 -17.12
CA ASN A 46 9.84 7.51 -16.53
C ASN A 46 10.30 8.95 -16.29
N ASP A 47 10.71 9.27 -15.06
CA ASP A 47 11.13 10.60 -14.60
C ASP A 47 10.08 11.71 -14.85
N ARG A 48 8.81 11.30 -14.99
CA ARG A 48 7.65 12.18 -15.27
C ARG A 48 6.44 11.78 -14.43
N GLU A 49 6.67 11.33 -13.20
CA GLU A 49 5.63 10.80 -12.30
C GLU A 49 4.52 11.83 -12.03
N SER A 50 4.84 13.13 -12.05
CA SER A 50 3.85 14.19 -11.90
C SER A 50 2.76 14.20 -12.99
N GLU A 51 3.07 13.64 -14.17
CA GLU A 51 2.16 13.56 -15.30
C GLU A 51 1.29 12.29 -15.32
N LEU A 52 1.49 11.38 -14.36
CA LEU A 52 0.63 10.21 -14.22
C LEU A 52 -0.84 10.65 -14.06
N PRO A 53 -1.78 10.09 -14.85
CA PRO A 53 -3.20 10.42 -14.74
C PRO A 53 -3.83 9.87 -13.46
N VAL A 54 -3.16 8.92 -12.79
CA VAL A 54 -3.58 8.24 -11.56
C VAL A 54 -2.38 8.13 -10.62
N ASP A 55 -2.64 7.78 -9.34
CA ASP A 55 -1.59 7.37 -8.42
C ASP A 55 -2.09 6.20 -7.57
N GLN A 56 -1.23 5.58 -6.80
CA GLN A 56 -1.43 4.27 -6.17
C GLN A 56 -2.57 4.23 -5.15
N HIS A 57 -2.91 5.35 -4.50
CA HIS A 57 -4.12 5.42 -3.66
C HIS A 57 -5.41 5.08 -4.44
N GLN A 58 -5.46 5.40 -5.74
CA GLN A 58 -6.61 5.07 -6.59
C GLN A 58 -6.63 3.56 -6.91
N LEU A 59 -5.46 2.92 -7.09
CA LEU A 59 -5.38 1.47 -7.25
C LEU A 59 -5.85 0.76 -5.97
N LEU A 60 -5.42 1.21 -4.79
CA LEU A 60 -5.86 0.69 -3.51
C LEU A 60 -7.37 0.88 -3.30
N ALA A 61 -7.91 2.01 -3.73
CA ALA A 61 -9.34 2.31 -3.64
C ALA A 61 -10.23 1.33 -4.44
N LEU A 62 -9.71 0.71 -5.51
CA LEU A 62 -10.45 -0.32 -6.28
C LEU A 62 -10.75 -1.60 -5.47
N ILE A 63 -10.10 -1.78 -4.33
CA ILE A 63 -10.36 -2.91 -3.44
C ILE A 63 -11.67 -2.73 -2.67
N ALA A 64 -12.09 -1.48 -2.43
CA ALA A 64 -13.31 -1.18 -1.68
C ALA A 64 -14.54 -1.94 -2.23
N PRO A 65 -15.46 -2.40 -1.38
CA PRO A 65 -15.49 -2.28 0.09
C PRO A 65 -14.78 -3.44 0.83
N ARG A 66 -14.00 -4.27 0.12
CA ARG A 66 -13.29 -5.43 0.69
C ARG A 66 -12.15 -4.98 1.61
N PRO A 67 -11.81 -5.78 2.64
CA PRO A 67 -10.69 -5.49 3.50
C PRO A 67 -9.36 -5.36 2.72
N LEU A 68 -8.59 -4.33 3.06
CA LEU A 68 -7.26 -4.03 2.53
C LEU A 68 -6.30 -3.91 3.70
N TYR A 69 -5.17 -4.60 3.65
CA TYR A 69 -4.08 -4.43 4.59
C TYR A 69 -2.80 -4.06 3.86
N VAL A 70 -2.15 -2.99 4.29
CA VAL A 70 -0.84 -2.59 3.76
C VAL A 70 0.20 -2.70 4.89
N ALA A 71 1.32 -3.30 4.60
CA ALA A 71 2.41 -3.52 5.55
C ALA A 71 3.72 -2.98 4.99
N SER A 72 4.45 -2.27 5.82
CA SER A 72 5.75 -1.68 5.51
C SER A 72 6.80 -2.08 6.54
N ALA A 73 8.07 -1.99 6.18
CA ALA A 73 9.20 -2.08 7.10
C ALA A 73 9.98 -0.76 7.14
N HIS A 74 10.27 -0.27 8.33
CA HIS A 74 10.95 1.03 8.53
C HIS A 74 12.31 1.13 7.82
N GLY A 75 13.06 0.03 7.81
CA GLY A 75 14.39 -0.03 7.17
C GLY A 75 14.35 -0.23 5.65
N ASP A 76 13.16 -0.36 5.06
CA ASP A 76 12.98 -0.48 3.62
C ASP A 76 12.63 0.86 2.96
N SER A 77 13.60 1.76 2.95
CA SER A 77 13.43 3.07 2.30
C SER A 77 13.19 2.97 0.79
N TRP A 78 13.53 1.83 0.18
CA TRP A 78 13.32 1.58 -1.24
C TRP A 78 11.84 1.47 -1.60
N SER A 79 11.05 0.81 -0.75
CA SER A 79 9.60 0.69 -0.91
C SER A 79 8.81 1.93 -0.44
N ASP A 80 9.46 2.95 0.11
CA ASP A 80 8.83 4.17 0.63
C ASP A 80 7.70 3.88 1.64
N PRO A 81 7.99 3.46 2.88
CA PRO A 81 6.96 3.16 3.88
C PRO A 81 5.99 4.31 4.13
N ARG A 82 6.49 5.55 4.05
CA ARG A 82 5.63 6.73 4.17
C ARG A 82 4.70 6.90 2.96
N GLY A 83 5.20 6.62 1.77
CA GLY A 83 4.40 6.63 0.54
C GLY A 83 3.32 5.56 0.56
N GLU A 84 3.63 4.36 1.08
CA GLU A 84 2.67 3.28 1.27
C GLU A 84 1.57 3.66 2.28
N PHE A 85 1.95 4.29 3.41
CA PHE A 85 0.98 4.83 4.36
C PHE A 85 0.06 5.88 3.72
N LEU A 86 0.63 6.86 3.02
CA LEU A 86 -0.15 7.92 2.37
C LEU A 86 -1.04 7.40 1.24
N GLY A 87 -0.56 6.41 0.48
CA GLY A 87 -1.37 5.71 -0.53
C GLY A 87 -2.55 5.00 0.11
N THR A 88 -2.32 4.32 1.23
CA THR A 88 -3.34 3.64 2.01
C THR A 88 -4.37 4.63 2.56
N GLN A 89 -3.92 5.73 3.16
CA GLN A 89 -4.79 6.80 3.67
C GLN A 89 -5.60 7.45 2.55
N GLY A 90 -4.99 7.67 1.39
CA GLY A 90 -5.64 8.25 0.22
C GLY A 90 -6.78 7.40 -0.36
N ALA A 91 -6.86 6.12 -0.03
CA ALA A 91 -7.98 5.25 -0.41
C ALA A 91 -9.21 5.40 0.51
N GLU A 92 -9.06 5.93 1.73
CA GLU A 92 -10.13 6.03 2.74
C GLU A 92 -11.42 6.72 2.25
N PRO A 93 -11.37 7.82 1.47
CA PRO A 93 -12.59 8.48 1.00
C PRO A 93 -13.51 7.56 0.21
N VAL A 94 -12.95 6.62 -0.57
CA VAL A 94 -13.76 5.65 -1.33
C VAL A 94 -14.38 4.62 -0.40
N TYR A 95 -13.65 4.14 0.60
CA TYR A 95 -14.21 3.24 1.62
C TYR A 95 -15.34 3.89 2.42
N ALA A 96 -15.21 5.20 2.72
CA ALA A 96 -16.25 5.97 3.40
C ALA A 96 -17.58 6.00 2.62
N LEU A 97 -17.54 6.02 1.27
CA LEU A 97 -18.75 5.92 0.43
C LEU A 97 -19.53 4.61 0.66
N TYR A 98 -18.86 3.56 1.08
CA TYR A 98 -19.46 2.27 1.44
C TYR A 98 -19.76 2.13 2.95
N GLY A 99 -19.63 3.21 3.71
CA GLY A 99 -19.81 3.18 5.17
C GLY A 99 -18.73 2.37 5.91
N LYS A 100 -17.57 2.17 5.28
CA LYS A 100 -16.46 1.40 5.86
C LYS A 100 -15.48 2.31 6.58
N LYS A 101 -14.99 1.84 7.75
CA LYS A 101 -13.99 2.56 8.54
C LYS A 101 -12.59 2.32 7.96
N GLY A 102 -11.80 3.39 7.86
CA GLY A 102 -10.41 3.37 7.40
C GLY A 102 -9.41 3.11 8.52
N LEU A 103 -8.25 3.79 8.42
CA LEU A 103 -7.13 3.64 9.35
C LEU A 103 -7.41 4.17 10.76
N GLY A 104 -8.25 5.18 10.87
CA GLY A 104 -8.59 5.82 12.15
C GLY A 104 -7.47 6.71 12.71
N VAL A 105 -6.45 7.01 11.91
CA VAL A 105 -5.32 7.89 12.26
C VAL A 105 -5.03 8.87 11.13
N ASN A 106 -4.61 10.10 11.48
CA ASN A 106 -4.25 11.13 10.51
C ASN A 106 -2.75 11.22 10.22
N ALA A 107 -1.94 10.51 10.99
CA ALA A 107 -0.50 10.46 10.83
C ALA A 107 0.00 9.01 10.85
N MET A 108 1.15 8.79 10.22
CA MET A 108 1.79 7.47 10.20
C MET A 108 1.99 6.96 11.63
N PRO A 109 1.55 5.73 11.94
CA PRO A 109 1.67 5.17 13.28
C PRO A 109 3.14 4.94 13.67
N GLY A 110 3.39 4.79 14.95
CA GLY A 110 4.68 4.35 15.47
C GLY A 110 5.06 2.97 14.97
N LEU A 111 6.34 2.61 15.12
CA LEU A 111 6.82 1.28 14.75
C LEU A 111 6.08 0.21 15.54
N ASP A 112 5.84 -0.90 14.90
CA ASP A 112 5.21 -2.09 15.48
C ASP A 112 3.82 -1.81 16.11
N THR A 113 3.15 -0.76 15.60
CA THR A 113 1.83 -0.32 16.09
C THR A 113 0.81 -0.44 14.95
N PRO A 114 0.14 -1.58 14.78
CA PRO A 114 -0.86 -1.77 13.74
C PRO A 114 -2.11 -0.92 14.01
N VAL A 115 -2.65 -0.33 12.96
CA VAL A 115 -3.84 0.53 12.99
C VAL A 115 -4.88 0.12 11.97
N GLY A 116 -6.10 0.59 12.14
CA GLY A 116 -7.15 0.48 11.13
C GLY A 116 -8.24 -0.54 11.43
N ALA A 117 -9.28 -0.48 10.60
CA ALA A 117 -10.46 -1.33 10.67
C ALA A 117 -10.67 -2.12 9.36
N THR A 118 -11.42 -1.59 8.37
CA THR A 118 -11.57 -2.25 7.05
C THR A 118 -10.33 -2.01 6.18
N ILE A 119 -9.65 -0.88 6.37
CA ILE A 119 -8.28 -0.67 5.88
C ILE A 119 -7.36 -0.80 7.09
N GLY A 120 -6.33 -1.63 7.00
CA GLY A 120 -5.31 -1.80 8.03
C GLY A 120 -3.93 -1.39 7.53
N TYR A 121 -3.07 -0.98 8.46
CA TYR A 121 -1.68 -0.62 8.17
C TYR A 121 -0.78 -0.92 9.36
N HIS A 122 0.43 -1.37 9.09
CA HIS A 122 1.53 -1.30 10.04
C HIS A 122 2.85 -0.91 9.36
N ASN A 123 3.76 -0.35 10.15
CA ASN A 123 5.16 -0.16 9.80
C ASN A 123 6.00 -0.86 10.86
N ARG A 124 6.59 -2.01 10.51
CA ARG A 124 7.39 -2.77 11.48
C ARG A 124 8.84 -2.30 11.54
N THR A 125 9.48 -2.64 12.63
CA THR A 125 10.94 -2.58 12.75
C THR A 125 11.57 -3.63 11.82
N GLY A 126 12.68 -3.28 11.17
CA GLY A 126 13.45 -4.20 10.31
C GLY A 126 13.55 -3.76 8.86
N LYS A 127 14.11 -4.64 8.03
CA LYS A 127 14.36 -4.43 6.60
C LYS A 127 13.30 -5.12 5.75
N HIS A 128 13.41 -4.99 4.42
CA HIS A 128 12.57 -5.69 3.45
C HIS A 128 12.60 -7.22 3.70
N ASP A 129 11.48 -7.76 4.16
CA ASP A 129 11.30 -9.19 4.49
C ASP A 129 9.84 -9.46 4.85
N VAL A 130 9.45 -10.72 4.90
CA VAL A 130 8.18 -11.17 5.49
C VAL A 130 8.47 -11.97 6.74
N THR A 131 8.10 -11.41 7.89
CA THR A 131 8.45 -11.97 9.21
C THR A 131 7.25 -12.59 9.91
N ALA A 132 7.51 -13.27 11.03
CA ALA A 132 6.45 -13.80 11.90
C ALA A 132 5.54 -12.69 12.45
N TYR A 133 6.08 -11.47 12.64
CA TYR A 133 5.29 -10.31 13.04
C TYR A 133 4.25 -9.96 11.99
N ASP A 134 4.65 -9.89 10.71
CA ASP A 134 3.74 -9.56 9.60
C ASP A 134 2.61 -10.58 9.51
N TRP A 135 2.94 -11.86 9.56
CA TRP A 135 1.94 -12.94 9.56
C TRP A 135 0.97 -12.85 10.73
N ALA A 136 1.46 -12.53 11.94
CA ALA A 136 0.58 -12.34 13.09
C ALA A 136 -0.40 -11.19 12.86
N GLN A 137 0.06 -10.06 12.28
CA GLN A 137 -0.84 -8.92 11.97
C GLN A 137 -1.83 -9.26 10.87
N PHE A 138 -1.42 -9.99 9.83
CA PHE A 138 -2.33 -10.42 8.75
C PHE A 138 -3.43 -11.34 9.28
N LEU A 139 -3.08 -12.32 10.11
CA LEU A 139 -4.06 -13.23 10.72
C LEU A 139 -5.02 -12.49 11.65
N ASN A 140 -4.50 -11.62 12.52
CA ASN A 140 -5.33 -10.78 13.39
C ASN A 140 -6.28 -9.88 12.59
N PHE A 141 -5.84 -9.37 11.45
CA PHE A 141 -6.68 -8.56 10.57
C PHE A 141 -7.77 -9.40 9.89
N VAL A 142 -7.43 -10.60 9.41
CA VAL A 142 -8.39 -11.56 8.85
C VAL A 142 -9.48 -11.88 9.86
N GLU A 143 -9.12 -12.25 11.09
CA GLU A 143 -10.07 -12.60 12.15
C GLU A 143 -11.09 -11.50 12.45
N ARG A 144 -10.64 -10.24 12.40
CA ARG A 144 -11.51 -9.07 12.64
C ARG A 144 -12.36 -8.68 11.44
N SER A 145 -11.87 -8.92 10.23
CA SER A 145 -12.44 -8.39 8.99
C SER A 145 -13.24 -9.41 8.21
N TRP A 146 -13.05 -10.71 8.49
CA TRP A 146 -13.75 -11.76 7.79
C TRP A 146 -15.22 -11.80 8.22
N PRO A 147 -16.16 -11.74 7.27
CA PRO A 147 -17.58 -11.92 7.61
C PRO A 147 -17.79 -13.33 8.17
N ARG A 148 -18.33 -13.39 9.37
CA ARG A 148 -18.79 -14.66 9.97
C ARG A 148 -20.14 -15.01 9.41
#